data_b0e52353f0f392ddf83e72f38bb8a9f8
#
_entry.id   b0e52353f0f392ddf83e72f38bb8a9f8
#
_cell.length_a   1.000
_cell.length_b   1.000
_cell.length_c   1.000
_cell.angle_alpha   90.00
_cell.angle_beta   90.00
_cell.angle_gamma   90.00
#
_symmetry.space_group_name_H-M   'P 1'
#
loop_
_entity.id
_entity.type
_entity.pdbx_description
1 polymer ?
#
loop_
_entity_poly.entity_id
_entity_poly.type
_entity_poly.pdbx_seq_one_letter_code
_entity_poly.pdbx_strand_id
1 'polypeptide(L)'
;VLEVPADHFDRVIDVNVKGLANILRCFLPAMVKTKKGVIVNFSSGWGRSTSPEVSGYCASKHAVEGLTASLAQELPDGMAAVALNPGIINTEMLQDCFGKEPASHYPSAEEWAKRAVPFLLQVSPRDNGHPLAVPGIPTD
;
A
#
# COMPACT_ATOMS: atom_id res chain seq x y z
N VAL A 1 -12.70 12.53 12.55
CA VAL A 1 -13.63 12.67 11.40
C VAL A 1 -14.29 14.04 11.41
N LEU A 2 -14.83 14.47 12.52
CA LEU A 2 -15.63 15.70 12.60
C LEU A 2 -14.87 16.99 12.29
N GLU A 3 -13.55 17.01 12.51
CA GLU A 3 -12.69 18.18 12.34
C GLU A 3 -11.88 18.16 11.04
N VAL A 4 -11.92 17.05 10.29
CA VAL A 4 -11.21 16.93 9.00
C VAL A 4 -12.01 17.70 7.95
N PRO A 5 -11.42 18.71 7.30
CA PRO A 5 -12.07 19.40 6.17
C PRO A 5 -12.44 18.41 5.05
N ALA A 6 -13.61 18.62 4.42
CA ALA A 6 -14.12 17.71 3.41
C ALA A 6 -13.14 17.57 2.22
N ASP A 7 -12.52 18.65 1.80
CA ASP A 7 -11.55 18.68 0.72
C ASP A 7 -10.27 17.87 1.04
N HIS A 8 -9.84 17.83 2.31
CA HIS A 8 -8.72 17.00 2.74
C HIS A 8 -9.10 15.51 2.67
N PHE A 9 -10.29 15.15 3.12
CA PHE A 9 -10.79 13.77 3.02
C PHE A 9 -10.89 13.36 1.55
N ASP A 10 -11.53 14.19 0.71
CA ASP A 10 -11.70 13.94 -0.71
C ASP A 10 -10.33 13.74 -1.41
N ARG A 11 -9.35 14.59 -1.09
CA ARG A 11 -8.00 14.49 -1.63
C ARG A 11 -7.32 13.16 -1.31
N VAL A 12 -7.46 12.67 -0.08
CA VAL A 12 -6.91 11.37 0.32
C VAL A 12 -7.55 10.24 -0.48
N ILE A 13 -8.87 10.26 -0.67
CA ILE A 13 -9.59 9.27 -1.48
C ILE A 13 -9.21 9.40 -2.96
N ASP A 14 -9.14 10.59 -3.49
CA ASP A 14 -8.78 10.84 -4.88
C ASP A 14 -7.38 10.29 -5.22
N VAL A 15 -6.41 10.55 -4.36
CA VAL A 15 -5.03 10.08 -4.58
C VAL A 15 -4.90 8.58 -4.31
N ASN A 16 -5.30 8.12 -3.12
CA ASN A 16 -4.98 6.76 -2.67
C ASN A 16 -5.90 5.68 -3.28
N VAL A 17 -7.13 6.03 -3.62
CA VAL A 17 -8.12 5.06 -4.13
C VAL A 17 -8.36 5.26 -5.62
N LYS A 18 -8.83 6.44 -6.03
CA LYS A 18 -9.10 6.70 -7.45
C LYS A 18 -7.84 6.72 -8.29
N GLY A 19 -6.75 7.32 -7.77
CA GLY A 19 -5.43 7.30 -8.42
C GLY A 19 -4.93 5.88 -8.65
N LEU A 20 -4.97 5.03 -7.64
CA LEU A 20 -4.61 3.62 -7.75
C LEU A 20 -5.47 2.91 -8.82
N ALA A 21 -6.80 3.06 -8.74
CA ALA A 21 -7.71 2.44 -9.70
C ALA A 21 -7.42 2.88 -11.15
N ASN A 22 -7.05 4.14 -11.36
CA ASN A 22 -6.68 4.65 -12.68
C ASN A 22 -5.37 4.03 -13.19
N ILE A 23 -4.35 3.90 -12.33
CA ILE A 23 -3.10 3.23 -12.69
C ILE A 23 -3.38 1.77 -13.09
N LEU A 24 -4.18 1.05 -12.30
CA LEU A 24 -4.54 -0.32 -12.61
C LEU A 24 -5.24 -0.43 -13.97
N ARG A 25 -6.22 0.44 -14.26
CA ARG A 25 -6.90 0.49 -15.57
C ARG A 25 -5.95 0.71 -16.74
N CYS A 26 -4.89 1.47 -16.56
CA CYS A 26 -3.90 1.73 -17.61
C CYS A 26 -2.97 0.54 -17.86
N PHE A 27 -2.50 -0.13 -16.82
CA PHE A 27 -1.46 -1.15 -16.94
C PHE A 27 -2.01 -2.59 -17.06
N LEU A 28 -3.11 -2.90 -16.36
CA LEU A 28 -3.68 -4.25 -16.32
C LEU A 28 -3.98 -4.85 -17.69
N PRO A 29 -4.56 -4.15 -18.68
CA PRO A 29 -4.91 -4.78 -19.95
C PRO A 29 -3.71 -5.41 -20.66
N ALA A 30 -2.55 -4.75 -20.62
CA ALA A 30 -1.33 -5.27 -21.22
C ALA A 30 -0.76 -6.47 -20.42
N MET A 31 -0.80 -6.40 -19.11
CA MET A 31 -0.33 -7.48 -18.23
C MET A 31 -1.19 -8.74 -18.35
N VAL A 32 -2.51 -8.58 -18.32
CA VAL A 32 -3.48 -9.68 -18.49
C VAL A 32 -3.33 -10.37 -19.83
N LYS A 33 -3.07 -9.61 -20.88
CA LYS A 33 -2.84 -10.18 -22.24
C LYS A 33 -1.63 -11.11 -22.28
N THR A 34 -0.59 -10.82 -21.50
CA THR A 34 0.62 -11.66 -21.42
C THR A 34 0.51 -12.75 -20.37
N LYS A 35 -0.50 -12.69 -19.49
CA LYS A 35 -0.70 -13.56 -18.32
C LYS A 35 0.54 -13.67 -17.43
N LYS A 36 1.26 -12.57 -17.29
CA LYS A 36 2.50 -12.50 -16.47
C LYS A 36 2.58 -11.18 -15.76
N GLY A 37 3.01 -11.24 -14.53
CA GLY A 37 3.34 -10.06 -13.72
C GLY A 37 2.79 -10.13 -12.31
N VAL A 38 3.36 -9.29 -11.48
CA VAL A 38 2.97 -9.09 -10.09
C VAL A 38 2.59 -7.63 -9.90
N ILE A 39 1.47 -7.42 -9.27
CA ILE A 39 0.97 -6.10 -8.88
C ILE A 39 1.14 -6.00 -7.37
N VAL A 40 1.91 -5.02 -6.93
CA VAL A 40 2.11 -4.72 -5.51
C VAL A 40 1.48 -3.37 -5.19
N ASN A 41 0.35 -3.39 -4.53
CA ASN A 41 -0.34 -2.18 -4.08
C ASN A 41 0.09 -1.84 -2.66
N PHE A 42 0.64 -0.66 -2.47
CA PHE A 42 1.09 -0.21 -1.15
C PHE A 42 -0.09 0.12 -0.25
N SER A 43 -0.30 -0.73 0.75
CA SER A 43 -1.25 -0.55 1.85
C SER A 43 -0.56 0.11 3.06
N SER A 44 -0.95 -0.27 4.24
CA SER A 44 -0.42 0.17 5.53
C SER A 44 -0.87 -0.81 6.62
N GLY A 45 -0.25 -0.78 7.80
CA GLY A 45 -0.83 -1.36 9.01
C GLY A 45 -2.25 -0.83 9.23
N TRP A 46 -2.49 0.45 8.98
CA TRP A 46 -3.82 1.08 9.04
C TRP A 46 -4.77 0.78 7.87
N GLY A 47 -4.40 -0.11 6.98
CA GLY A 47 -5.32 -0.78 6.04
C GLY A 47 -5.96 -2.04 6.64
N ARG A 48 -5.44 -2.51 7.79
CA ARG A 48 -5.87 -3.73 8.51
C ARG A 48 -6.23 -3.45 9.97
N SER A 49 -5.94 -2.24 10.44
CA SER A 49 -6.27 -1.70 11.76
C SER A 49 -6.71 -0.25 11.61
N THR A 50 -7.02 0.41 12.72
CA THR A 50 -7.43 1.81 12.72
C THR A 50 -6.72 2.59 13.84
N SER A 51 -6.64 3.91 13.69
CA SER A 51 -6.14 4.83 14.71
C SER A 51 -7.02 6.08 14.73
N PRO A 52 -7.17 6.76 15.88
CA PRO A 52 -7.82 8.06 15.95
C PRO A 52 -7.08 9.08 15.07
N GLU A 53 -7.77 10.14 14.69
CA GLU A 53 -7.25 11.31 13.94
C GLU A 53 -6.86 11.04 12.46
N VAL A 54 -6.70 9.78 12.04
CA VAL A 54 -6.30 9.39 10.67
C VAL A 54 -7.39 8.62 9.91
N SER A 55 -8.66 8.89 10.21
CA SER A 55 -9.80 8.13 9.66
C SER A 55 -9.86 8.11 8.13
N GLY A 56 -9.59 9.22 7.45
CA GLY A 56 -9.56 9.28 5.98
C GLY A 56 -8.45 8.41 5.40
N TYR A 57 -7.27 8.42 6.01
CA TYR A 57 -6.17 7.56 5.60
C TYR A 57 -6.49 6.09 5.86
N CYS A 58 -7.00 5.72 7.04
CA CYS A 58 -7.44 4.35 7.34
C CYS A 58 -8.47 3.88 6.31
N ALA A 59 -9.51 4.67 6.04
CA ALA A 59 -10.52 4.35 5.04
C ALA A 59 -9.90 4.09 3.66
N SER A 60 -8.98 4.95 3.22
CA SER A 60 -8.30 4.79 1.94
C SER A 60 -7.46 3.53 1.86
N LYS A 61 -6.76 3.16 2.95
CA LYS A 61 -5.91 1.96 2.98
C LYS A 61 -6.72 0.66 3.11
N HIS A 62 -7.85 0.68 3.81
CA HIS A 62 -8.83 -0.42 3.76
C HIS A 62 -9.39 -0.60 2.34
N ALA A 63 -9.67 0.50 1.62
CA ALA A 63 -10.08 0.43 0.23
C ALA A 63 -9.00 -0.20 -0.67
N VAL A 64 -7.71 0.10 -0.45
CA VAL A 64 -6.59 -0.54 -1.17
C VAL A 64 -6.55 -2.05 -0.90
N GLU A 65 -6.72 -2.48 0.36
CA GLU A 65 -6.78 -3.91 0.70
C GLU A 65 -7.95 -4.61 -0.04
N GLY A 66 -9.16 -4.06 0.06
CA GLY A 66 -10.34 -4.63 -0.59
C GLY A 66 -10.24 -4.65 -2.11
N LEU A 67 -9.77 -3.55 -2.72
CA LEU A 67 -9.57 -3.45 -4.17
C LEU A 67 -8.54 -4.47 -4.65
N THR A 68 -7.44 -4.65 -3.91
CA THR A 68 -6.39 -5.61 -4.27
C THR A 68 -6.88 -7.06 -4.13
N ALA A 69 -7.61 -7.37 -3.06
CA ALA A 69 -8.17 -8.70 -2.84
C ALA A 69 -9.22 -9.07 -3.91
N SER A 70 -10.05 -8.10 -4.33
CA SER A 70 -10.99 -8.30 -5.43
C SER A 70 -10.27 -8.51 -6.76
N LEU A 71 -9.29 -7.65 -7.07
CA LEU A 71 -8.49 -7.78 -8.28
C LEU A 71 -7.81 -9.15 -8.37
N ALA A 72 -7.27 -9.65 -7.27
CA ALA A 72 -6.62 -10.96 -7.23
C ALA A 72 -7.52 -12.11 -7.71
N GLN A 73 -8.83 -12.00 -7.48
CA GLN A 73 -9.82 -13.00 -7.92
C GLN A 73 -10.13 -12.90 -9.42
N GLU A 74 -9.84 -11.76 -10.04
CA GLU A 74 -10.09 -11.50 -11.46
C GLU A 74 -8.88 -11.78 -12.35
N LEU A 75 -7.69 -11.95 -11.74
CA LEU A 75 -6.46 -12.15 -12.50
C LEU A 75 -6.36 -13.58 -13.07
N PRO A 76 -5.84 -13.74 -14.29
CA PRO A 76 -5.57 -15.06 -14.84
C PRO A 76 -4.40 -15.75 -14.11
N ASP A 77 -4.36 -17.07 -14.23
CA ASP A 77 -3.23 -17.87 -13.74
C ASP A 77 -1.90 -17.32 -14.27
N GLY A 78 -0.88 -17.30 -13.42
CA GLY A 78 0.44 -16.75 -13.74
C GLY A 78 0.63 -15.30 -13.35
N MET A 79 -0.40 -14.66 -12.79
CA MET A 79 -0.34 -13.30 -12.24
C MET A 79 -0.63 -13.28 -10.73
N ALA A 80 -0.23 -12.20 -10.09
CA ALA A 80 -0.59 -11.93 -8.70
C ALA A 80 -0.89 -10.45 -8.46
N ALA A 81 -1.81 -10.19 -7.54
CA ALA A 81 -2.02 -8.88 -6.91
C ALA A 81 -1.93 -9.05 -5.40
N VAL A 82 -1.08 -8.26 -4.76
CA VAL A 82 -0.85 -8.29 -3.32
C VAL A 82 -0.94 -6.89 -2.72
N ALA A 83 -1.55 -6.78 -1.55
CA ALA A 83 -1.51 -5.57 -0.75
C ALA A 83 -0.32 -5.65 0.20
N LEU A 84 0.60 -4.70 0.10
CA LEU A 84 1.83 -4.67 0.89
C LEU A 84 1.70 -3.64 2.01
N ASN A 85 1.86 -4.09 3.27
CA ASN A 85 2.21 -3.19 4.35
C ASN A 85 3.73 -2.95 4.30
N PRO A 86 4.19 -1.74 3.98
CA PRO A 86 5.62 -1.45 3.91
C PRO A 86 6.27 -1.31 5.28
N GLY A 87 5.47 -1.23 6.35
CA GLY A 87 5.92 -0.83 7.68
C GLY A 87 6.11 0.68 7.79
N ILE A 88 6.69 1.11 8.90
CA ILE A 88 6.96 2.53 9.17
C ILE A 88 8.35 2.88 8.65
N ILE A 89 8.41 3.93 7.83
CA ILE A 89 9.63 4.38 7.16
C ILE A 89 9.80 5.87 7.42
N ASN A 90 11.01 6.30 7.74
CA ASN A 90 11.35 7.70 7.89
C ASN A 90 11.27 8.42 6.53
N THR A 91 10.11 8.97 6.25
CA THR A 91 9.79 9.75 5.06
C THR A 91 9.41 11.17 5.43
N GLU A 92 9.44 12.10 4.48
CA GLU A 92 8.94 13.46 4.68
C GLU A 92 7.50 13.44 5.23
N MET A 93 6.63 12.61 4.67
CA MET A 93 5.25 12.46 5.14
C MET A 93 5.19 12.04 6.63
N LEU A 94 6.05 11.11 7.06
CA LEU A 94 6.09 10.70 8.47
C LEU A 94 6.58 11.84 9.36
N GLN A 95 7.60 12.58 8.90
CA GLN A 95 8.15 13.73 9.62
C GLN A 95 7.14 14.87 9.73
N ASP A 96 6.36 15.12 8.69
CA ASP A 96 5.31 16.14 8.68
C ASP A 96 4.16 15.79 9.63
N CYS A 97 3.80 14.51 9.72
CA CYS A 97 2.71 14.06 10.59
C CYS A 97 3.10 13.93 12.07
N PHE A 98 4.32 13.47 12.37
CA PHE A 98 4.72 13.08 13.73
C PHE A 98 5.97 13.80 14.25
N GLY A 99 6.62 14.59 13.41
CA GLY A 99 7.86 15.29 13.74
C GLY A 99 9.11 14.52 13.34
N LYS A 100 10.21 15.27 13.18
CA LYS A 100 11.50 14.71 12.69
C LYS A 100 12.15 13.77 13.71
N GLU A 101 12.09 14.09 14.98
CA GLU A 101 12.72 13.29 16.03
C GLU A 101 12.06 11.91 16.17
N PRO A 102 10.73 11.78 16.34
CA PRO A 102 10.07 10.47 16.36
C PRO A 102 10.29 9.68 15.06
N ALA A 103 10.26 10.34 13.90
CA ALA A 103 10.49 9.70 12.61
C ALA A 103 11.92 9.12 12.47
N SER A 104 12.91 9.73 13.13
CA SER A 104 14.31 9.30 13.06
C SER A 104 14.58 7.92 13.67
N HIS A 105 13.67 7.39 14.48
CA HIS A 105 13.77 6.04 15.05
C HIS A 105 13.41 4.93 14.05
N TYR A 106 12.86 5.29 12.89
CA TYR A 106 12.50 4.35 11.85
C TYR A 106 13.53 4.33 10.71
N PRO A 107 13.63 3.22 9.98
CA PRO A 107 14.60 3.11 8.89
C PRO A 107 14.37 4.17 7.80
N SER A 108 15.44 4.67 7.23
CA SER A 108 15.39 5.49 6.02
C SER A 108 14.82 4.72 4.83
N ALA A 109 14.41 5.42 3.78
CA ALA A 109 13.94 4.78 2.55
C ALA A 109 15.02 3.86 1.93
N GLU A 110 16.30 4.23 2.04
CA GLU A 110 17.42 3.43 1.54
C GLU A 110 17.62 2.13 2.36
N GLU A 111 17.54 2.22 3.68
CA GLU A 111 17.62 1.06 4.57
C GLU A 111 16.42 0.13 4.37
N TRP A 112 15.22 0.70 4.22
CA TRP A 112 14.04 -0.04 3.87
C TRP A 112 14.21 -0.79 2.54
N ALA A 113 14.70 -0.12 1.51
CA ALA A 113 14.89 -0.70 0.18
C ALA A 113 15.82 -1.92 0.18
N LYS A 114 16.88 -1.91 1.02
CA LYS A 114 17.79 -3.06 1.17
C LYS A 114 17.07 -4.34 1.62
N ARG A 115 15.96 -4.22 2.36
CA ARG A 115 15.13 -5.34 2.82
C ARG A 115 13.96 -5.60 1.88
N ALA A 116 13.29 -4.55 1.45
CA ALA A 116 12.08 -4.66 0.66
C ALA A 116 12.35 -5.16 -0.77
N VAL A 117 13.41 -4.70 -1.42
CA VAL A 117 13.67 -5.08 -2.81
C VAL A 117 13.90 -6.59 -2.97
N PRO A 118 14.79 -7.26 -2.20
CA PRO A 118 14.93 -8.71 -2.29
C PRO A 118 13.64 -9.46 -1.99
N PHE A 119 12.85 -8.98 -1.03
CA PHE A 119 11.55 -9.57 -0.69
C PHE A 119 10.56 -9.44 -1.84
N LEU A 120 10.40 -8.24 -2.40
CA LEU A 120 9.47 -7.97 -3.50
C LEU A 120 9.81 -8.76 -4.77
N LEU A 121 11.08 -8.98 -5.05
CA LEU A 121 11.52 -9.79 -6.19
C LEU A 121 11.18 -11.29 -6.05
N GLN A 122 10.83 -11.75 -4.84
CA GLN A 122 10.40 -13.13 -4.59
C GLN A 122 8.88 -13.30 -4.68
N VAL A 123 8.11 -12.20 -4.68
CA VAL A 123 6.65 -12.27 -4.80
C VAL A 123 6.26 -12.89 -6.15
N SER A 124 5.39 -13.85 -6.09
CA SER A 124 5.07 -14.75 -7.20
C SER A 124 3.56 -14.99 -7.30
N PRO A 125 3.06 -15.68 -8.33
CA PRO A 125 1.65 -16.06 -8.43
C PRO A 125 1.10 -16.85 -7.24
N ARG A 126 1.96 -17.48 -6.43
CA ARG A 126 1.54 -18.19 -5.20
C ARG A 126 1.07 -17.25 -4.11
N ASP A 127 1.48 -15.99 -4.17
CA ASP A 127 1.13 -14.96 -3.20
C ASP A 127 -0.14 -14.21 -3.57
N ASN A 128 -0.78 -14.56 -4.69
CA ASN A 128 -1.97 -13.87 -5.20
C ASN A 128 -3.08 -13.77 -4.16
N GLY A 129 -3.54 -12.56 -3.90
CA GLY A 129 -4.59 -12.26 -2.92
C GLY A 129 -4.14 -12.29 -1.45
N HIS A 130 -2.89 -12.67 -1.18
CA HIS A 130 -2.36 -12.69 0.19
C HIS A 130 -1.86 -11.29 0.61
N PRO A 131 -2.27 -10.80 1.79
CA PRO A 131 -1.73 -9.57 2.35
C PRO A 131 -0.30 -9.80 2.82
N LEU A 132 0.63 -8.96 2.36
CA LEU A 132 2.06 -9.07 2.69
C LEU A 132 2.52 -7.93 3.61
N ALA A 133 3.63 -8.15 4.30
CA ALA A 133 4.36 -7.12 5.01
C ALA A 133 5.87 -7.30 4.78
N VAL A 134 6.62 -6.19 4.71
CA VAL A 134 8.07 -6.26 4.54
C VAL A 134 8.72 -6.82 5.81
N PRO A 135 9.47 -7.92 5.74
CA PRO A 135 10.05 -8.55 6.92
C PRO A 135 11.04 -7.66 7.66
N GLY A 136 10.96 -7.66 8.99
CA GLY A 136 11.90 -6.95 9.86
C GLY A 136 11.79 -5.41 9.81
N ILE A 137 10.71 -4.87 9.27
CA ILE A 137 10.36 -3.45 9.36
C ILE A 137 9.26 -3.30 10.42
N PRO A 138 9.37 -2.32 11.34
CA PRO A 138 8.30 -2.04 12.30
C PRO A 138 6.98 -1.70 11.61
N THR A 139 5.87 -2.21 12.13
CA THR A 139 4.54 -2.02 11.53
C THR A 139 3.57 -1.22 12.38
N ASP A 140 3.92 -1.02 13.65
CA ASP A 140 3.12 -0.34 14.68
C ASP A 140 3.96 0.72 15.41
#